data_83eeba702125a2a311ead2ffb429c70e
#
_entry.id   83eeba702125a2a311ead2ffb429c70e
#
_cell.length_a   1.000
_cell.length_b   1.000
_cell.length_c   1.000
_cell.angle_alpha   90.00
_cell.angle_beta   90.00
_cell.angle_gamma   90.00
#
_symmetry.space_group_name_H-M   'P 1'
#
loop_
_entity.id
_entity.type
_entity.pdbx_description
1 polymer ?
#
loop_
_entity_poly.entity_id
_entity_poly.type
_entity_poly.pdbx_seq_one_letter_code
_entity_poly.pdbx_strand_id
1 'polypeptide(L)'
;RLVVARDSVFVVDKYHKQCSAEPLSSLVGDLPVTVEMMQNLLLGQGFLVGEGTFNQVDRSHLDATATDGLLRIAPASQPTQYNYAFTYDGDNHVTALQVTPTVGSTAGTTVKVDYSDISSTPAGDIAHQAQVNSTLKGKTLDFTLIYNDIDWNKDLTVDTTLPTNYKRTTLRGLLKSIN
;
A
#
# COMPACT_ATOMS: atom_id res chain seq x y z
N ARG A 1 0.18 -16.19 6.37
CA ARG A 1 1.46 -15.48 6.30
C ARG A 1 1.54 -14.78 4.94
N LEU A 2 1.84 -13.50 4.95
CA LEU A 2 2.16 -12.69 3.78
C LEU A 2 3.63 -12.28 3.88
N VAL A 3 4.37 -12.43 2.80
CA VAL A 3 5.76 -11.97 2.66
C VAL A 3 5.89 -11.23 1.34
N VAL A 4 6.43 -10.03 1.38
CA VAL A 4 6.84 -9.28 0.19
C VAL A 4 8.36 -9.18 0.22
N ALA A 5 9.02 -9.76 -0.76
CA ALA A 5 10.47 -9.80 -0.83
C ALA A 5 10.94 -9.52 -2.26
N ARG A 6 11.81 -8.53 -2.39
CA ARG A 6 12.31 -8.04 -3.68
C ARG A 6 11.16 -7.62 -4.61
N ASP A 7 10.86 -8.42 -5.62
CA ASP A 7 9.87 -8.19 -6.66
C ASP A 7 8.69 -9.20 -6.60
N SER A 8 8.62 -9.98 -5.53
CA SER A 8 7.68 -11.11 -5.41
C SER A 8 6.87 -11.07 -4.12
N VAL A 9 5.66 -11.58 -4.21
CA VAL A 9 4.72 -11.73 -3.09
C VAL A 9 4.47 -13.21 -2.84
N PHE A 10 4.66 -13.63 -1.59
CA PHE A 10 4.43 -14.99 -1.11
C PHE A 10 3.29 -14.98 -0.11
N VAL A 11 2.27 -15.78 -0.35
CA VAL A 11 1.13 -15.94 0.55
C VAL A 11 0.96 -17.39 0.94
N VAL A 12 0.81 -17.64 2.24
CA VAL A 12 0.54 -18.96 2.78
C VAL A 12 -0.72 -18.88 3.65
N ASP A 13 -1.80 -19.46 3.15
CA ASP A 13 -3.04 -19.68 3.89
C ASP A 13 -2.96 -21.06 4.58
N LYS A 14 -2.74 -21.02 5.89
CA LYS A 14 -2.60 -22.23 6.69
C LYS A 14 -3.95 -22.92 6.91
N TYR A 15 -5.02 -22.17 6.90
CA TYR A 15 -6.36 -22.68 7.19
C TYR A 15 -6.87 -23.53 6.02
N HIS A 16 -6.85 -23.00 4.80
CA HIS A 16 -7.28 -23.73 3.61
C HIS A 16 -6.16 -24.56 2.95
N LYS A 17 -4.95 -24.57 3.55
CA LYS A 17 -3.75 -25.25 2.99
C LYS A 17 -3.48 -24.85 1.55
N GLN A 18 -3.51 -23.55 1.29
CA GLN A 18 -3.22 -22.98 -0.03
C GLN A 18 -2.04 -22.03 0.05
N CYS A 19 -1.30 -21.89 -1.05
CA CYS A 19 -0.21 -20.93 -1.13
C CYS A 19 -0.03 -20.39 -2.55
N SER A 20 0.55 -19.19 -2.62
CA SER A 20 0.88 -18.49 -3.87
C SER A 20 2.26 -17.87 -3.77
N ALA A 21 2.97 -17.82 -4.90
CA ALA A 21 4.13 -16.98 -5.12
C ALA A 21 3.97 -16.36 -6.49
N GLU A 22 3.85 -15.05 -6.52
CA GLU A 22 3.65 -14.30 -7.76
C GLU A 22 4.53 -13.04 -7.77
N PRO A 23 4.90 -12.53 -8.96
CA PRO A 23 5.55 -11.24 -9.06
C PRO A 23 4.70 -10.14 -8.42
N LEU A 24 5.34 -9.12 -7.84
CA LEU A 24 4.65 -7.95 -7.27
C LEU A 24 3.75 -7.27 -8.32
N SER A 25 4.18 -7.26 -9.58
CA SER A 25 3.39 -6.74 -10.71
C SER A 25 2.03 -7.41 -10.90
N SER A 26 1.84 -8.64 -10.43
CA SER A 26 0.53 -9.32 -10.46
C SER A 26 -0.52 -8.67 -9.55
N LEU A 27 -0.06 -7.97 -8.50
CA LEU A 27 -0.93 -7.20 -7.59
C LEU A 27 -1.21 -5.79 -8.11
N VAL A 28 -0.17 -5.14 -8.64
CA VAL A 28 -0.19 -3.70 -8.94
C VAL A 28 -0.30 -3.41 -10.43
N GLY A 29 -0.31 -4.45 -11.28
CA GLY A 29 -0.32 -4.30 -12.74
C GLY A 29 0.93 -3.61 -13.27
N ASP A 30 0.74 -2.66 -14.17
CA ASP A 30 1.84 -1.92 -14.80
C ASP A 30 2.34 -0.71 -13.96
N LEU A 31 1.84 -0.57 -12.72
CA LEU A 31 2.34 0.48 -11.83
C LEU A 31 3.75 0.12 -11.35
N PRO A 32 4.71 1.05 -11.38
CA PRO A 32 6.09 0.82 -10.95
C PRO A 32 6.20 0.82 -9.42
N VAL A 33 5.46 -0.07 -8.76
CA VAL A 33 5.44 -0.18 -7.30
C VAL A 33 6.58 -1.07 -6.83
N THR A 34 7.40 -0.54 -5.93
CA THR A 34 8.50 -1.24 -5.27
C THR A 34 8.06 -1.77 -3.90
N VAL A 35 8.89 -2.65 -3.31
CA VAL A 35 8.69 -3.11 -1.93
C VAL A 35 8.73 -1.94 -0.95
N GLU A 36 9.61 -0.97 -1.18
CA GLU A 36 9.72 0.24 -0.36
C GLU A 36 8.43 1.08 -0.40
N MET A 37 7.84 1.26 -1.58
CA MET A 37 6.55 1.95 -1.70
C MET A 37 5.42 1.19 -0.99
N MET A 38 5.43 -0.14 -1.04
CA MET A 38 4.50 -0.97 -0.26
C MET A 38 4.69 -0.79 1.25
N GLN A 39 5.93 -0.70 1.71
CA GLN A 39 6.23 -0.40 3.11
C GLN A 39 5.73 0.99 3.50
N ASN A 40 6.02 2.01 2.69
CA ASN A 40 5.56 3.37 2.93
C ASN A 40 4.02 3.45 2.98
N LEU A 41 3.34 2.75 2.06
CA LEU A 41 1.88 2.63 2.06
C LEU A 41 1.36 2.02 3.37
N LEU A 42 1.97 0.92 3.81
CA LEU A 42 1.55 0.22 5.03
C LEU A 42 1.80 1.04 6.28
N LEU A 43 2.84 1.86 6.30
CA LEU A 43 3.26 2.67 7.46
C LEU A 43 2.65 4.08 7.47
N GLY A 44 1.86 4.44 6.47
CA GLY A 44 1.27 5.77 6.36
C GLY A 44 2.30 6.85 6.02
N GLN A 45 3.29 6.54 5.18
CA GLN A 45 4.28 7.50 4.70
C GLN A 45 3.95 7.92 3.27
N GLY A 46 3.98 9.24 3.01
CA GLY A 46 3.73 9.77 1.67
C GLY A 46 4.90 9.51 0.72
N PHE A 47 4.61 9.14 -0.51
CA PHE A 47 5.61 8.84 -1.53
C PHE A 47 5.16 9.25 -2.94
N LEU A 48 6.14 9.42 -3.83
CA LEU A 48 5.94 9.58 -5.26
C LEU A 48 6.31 8.29 -5.98
N VAL A 49 5.38 7.78 -6.76
CA VAL A 49 5.55 6.51 -7.49
C VAL A 49 6.75 6.61 -8.46
N GLY A 50 7.71 5.71 -8.30
CA GLY A 50 8.94 5.68 -9.10
C GLY A 50 10.09 6.56 -8.59
N GLU A 51 9.88 7.42 -7.57
CA GLU A 51 10.89 8.38 -7.12
C GLU A 51 11.28 8.24 -5.64
N GLY A 52 10.37 7.81 -4.76
CA GLY A 52 10.64 7.64 -3.33
C GLY A 52 9.69 8.41 -2.42
N THR A 53 10.06 8.59 -1.14
CA THR A 53 9.26 9.34 -0.17
C THR A 53 9.28 10.85 -0.46
N PHE A 54 8.25 11.59 -0.07
CA PHE A 54 8.16 13.03 -0.31
C PHE A 54 9.32 13.85 0.28
N ASN A 55 10.02 13.32 1.27
CA ASN A 55 11.22 13.96 1.82
C ASN A 55 12.45 13.84 0.90
N GLN A 56 12.43 12.93 -0.05
CA GLN A 56 13.54 12.59 -0.95
C GLN A 56 13.37 13.16 -2.35
N VAL A 57 12.12 13.50 -2.73
CA VAL A 57 11.81 13.98 -4.09
C VAL A 57 11.90 15.50 -4.19
N ASP A 58 12.12 15.99 -5.40
CA ASP A 58 12.10 17.43 -5.68
C ASP A 58 10.67 17.97 -5.49
N ARG A 59 10.56 19.09 -4.77
CA ARG A 59 9.26 19.74 -4.49
C ARG A 59 8.51 20.18 -5.76
N SER A 60 9.23 20.44 -6.84
CA SER A 60 8.61 20.76 -8.15
C SER A 60 7.81 19.60 -8.75
N HIS A 61 8.03 18.37 -8.26
CA HIS A 61 7.26 17.19 -8.65
C HIS A 61 5.97 17.00 -7.84
N LEU A 62 5.69 17.90 -6.90
CA LEU A 62 4.57 17.80 -5.97
C LEU A 62 3.65 19.02 -6.09
N ASP A 63 2.35 18.76 -6.11
CA ASP A 63 1.31 19.76 -5.91
C ASP A 63 0.80 19.69 -4.47
N ALA A 64 0.82 20.83 -3.78
CA ALA A 64 0.37 20.94 -2.40
C ALA A 64 -0.77 21.94 -2.29
N THR A 65 -1.89 21.54 -1.67
CA THR A 65 -3.06 22.37 -1.44
C THR A 65 -3.47 22.29 0.03
N ALA A 66 -3.54 23.44 0.69
CA ALA A 66 -4.01 23.54 2.07
C ALA A 66 -5.49 23.93 2.10
N THR A 67 -6.31 23.21 2.87
CA THR A 67 -7.73 23.48 3.06
C THR A 67 -8.16 23.02 4.46
N ASP A 68 -8.80 23.89 5.21
CA ASP A 68 -9.38 23.59 6.54
C ASP A 68 -8.39 22.93 7.54
N GLY A 69 -7.13 23.39 7.53
CA GLY A 69 -6.08 22.86 8.42
C GLY A 69 -5.47 21.54 7.98
N LEU A 70 -5.88 21.01 6.82
CA LEU A 70 -5.29 19.82 6.20
C LEU A 70 -4.43 20.22 5.01
N LEU A 71 -3.35 19.47 4.78
CA LEU A 71 -2.48 19.62 3.62
C LEU A 71 -2.64 18.42 2.71
N ARG A 72 -3.12 18.64 1.49
CA ARG A 72 -3.20 17.61 0.46
C ARG A 72 -1.97 17.70 -0.44
N ILE A 73 -1.24 16.60 -0.58
CA ILE A 73 -0.07 16.49 -1.46
C ILE A 73 -0.35 15.44 -2.52
N ALA A 74 -0.14 15.81 -3.77
CA ALA A 74 -0.31 14.94 -4.95
C ALA A 74 0.90 15.09 -5.87
N PRO A 75 1.17 14.13 -6.77
CA PRO A 75 2.13 14.33 -7.85
C PRO A 75 1.69 15.49 -8.76
N ALA A 76 2.61 16.36 -9.13
CA ALA A 76 2.37 17.41 -10.14
C ALA A 76 2.04 16.81 -11.52
N SER A 77 2.60 15.62 -11.80
CA SER A 77 2.27 14.82 -12.98
C SER A 77 1.70 13.47 -12.53
N GLN A 78 0.39 13.28 -12.71
CA GLN A 78 -0.28 12.06 -12.29
C GLN A 78 0.04 10.88 -13.23
N PRO A 79 0.13 9.65 -12.71
CA PRO A 79 0.19 8.45 -13.55
C PRO A 79 -1.00 8.38 -14.50
N THR A 80 -0.80 7.82 -15.69
CA THR A 80 -1.79 7.87 -16.78
C THR A 80 -3.13 7.22 -16.49
N GLN A 81 -3.22 6.31 -15.51
CA GLN A 81 -4.45 5.55 -15.21
C GLN A 81 -5.11 5.94 -13.90
N TYR A 82 -4.36 6.51 -12.95
CA TYR A 82 -4.84 6.83 -11.61
C TYR A 82 -4.31 8.18 -11.12
N ASN A 83 -5.18 8.93 -10.47
CA ASN A 83 -4.80 10.06 -9.63
C ASN A 83 -4.66 9.57 -8.20
N TYR A 84 -3.64 10.03 -7.48
CA TYR A 84 -3.55 9.78 -6.05
C TYR A 84 -3.08 11.01 -5.29
N ALA A 85 -3.46 11.07 -4.02
CA ALA A 85 -3.02 12.12 -3.12
C ALA A 85 -3.01 11.63 -1.69
N PHE A 86 -2.09 12.18 -0.92
CA PHE A 86 -2.00 12.02 0.52
C PHE A 86 -2.54 13.25 1.23
N THR A 87 -3.24 13.05 2.33
CA THR A 87 -3.69 14.11 3.22
C THR A 87 -2.90 14.09 4.50
N TYR A 88 -2.42 15.24 4.92
CA TYR A 88 -1.66 15.47 6.14
C TYR A 88 -2.48 16.33 7.11
N ASP A 89 -2.36 16.08 8.40
CA ASP A 89 -2.90 16.92 9.46
C ASP A 89 -1.95 18.08 9.82
N GLY A 90 -2.33 18.85 10.86
CA GLY A 90 -1.53 19.98 11.36
C GLY A 90 -0.19 19.59 12.00
N ASP A 91 -0.03 18.33 12.38
CA ASP A 91 1.19 17.77 12.97
C ASP A 91 2.09 17.10 11.92
N ASN A 92 1.74 17.23 10.63
CA ASN A 92 2.41 16.61 9.48
C ASN A 92 2.34 15.08 9.42
N HIS A 93 1.34 14.49 10.03
CA HIS A 93 1.09 13.06 9.88
C HIS A 93 0.21 12.79 8.66
N VAL A 94 0.51 11.74 7.93
CA VAL A 94 -0.38 11.25 6.88
C VAL A 94 -1.63 10.66 7.53
N THR A 95 -2.79 11.25 7.24
CA THR A 95 -4.08 10.77 7.75
C THR A 95 -4.88 10.01 6.72
N ALA A 96 -4.63 10.24 5.43
CA ALA A 96 -5.30 9.50 4.37
C ALA A 96 -4.48 9.41 3.08
N LEU A 97 -4.70 8.33 2.35
CA LEU A 97 -4.38 8.19 0.93
C LEU A 97 -5.67 8.00 0.15
N GLN A 98 -5.83 8.71 -0.94
CA GLN A 98 -6.92 8.51 -1.89
C GLN A 98 -6.37 8.22 -3.28
N VAL A 99 -6.86 7.14 -3.91
CA VAL A 99 -6.56 6.76 -5.29
C VAL A 99 -7.86 6.72 -6.06
N THR A 100 -7.91 7.42 -7.19
CA THR A 100 -9.07 7.47 -8.07
C THR A 100 -8.65 7.25 -9.53
N PRO A 101 -9.49 6.66 -10.38
CA PRO A 101 -9.21 6.58 -11.81
C PRO A 101 -9.06 7.97 -12.43
N THR A 102 -8.18 8.12 -13.41
CA THR A 102 -8.15 9.33 -14.24
C THR A 102 -9.39 9.43 -15.12
N VAL A 103 -9.76 10.63 -15.52
CA VAL A 103 -10.89 10.88 -16.42
C VAL A 103 -10.65 10.13 -17.74
N GLY A 104 -11.63 9.34 -18.18
CA GLY A 104 -11.53 8.51 -19.38
C GLY A 104 -10.85 7.16 -19.17
N SER A 105 -10.34 6.85 -17.98
CA SER A 105 -9.84 5.52 -17.65
C SER A 105 -10.99 4.52 -17.53
N THR A 106 -10.79 3.31 -18.09
CA THR A 106 -11.69 2.17 -17.87
C THR A 106 -11.45 1.49 -16.52
N ALA A 107 -10.49 1.96 -15.75
CA ALA A 107 -10.17 1.46 -14.42
C ALA A 107 -11.26 1.89 -13.44
N GLY A 108 -12.15 0.98 -13.08
CA GLY A 108 -13.21 1.20 -12.09
C GLY A 108 -12.76 0.97 -10.64
N THR A 109 -11.48 1.26 -10.32
CA THR A 109 -10.92 1.03 -8.99
C THR A 109 -10.74 2.34 -8.26
N THR A 110 -11.32 2.45 -7.07
CA THR A 110 -11.01 3.50 -6.11
C THR A 110 -10.43 2.87 -4.86
N VAL A 111 -9.46 3.51 -4.25
CA VAL A 111 -8.89 3.08 -2.96
C VAL A 111 -8.84 4.29 -2.04
N LYS A 112 -9.31 4.12 -0.83
CA LYS A 112 -9.10 5.05 0.27
C LYS A 112 -8.45 4.30 1.41
N VAL A 113 -7.39 4.85 1.96
CA VAL A 113 -6.77 4.36 3.18
C VAL A 113 -6.81 5.49 4.20
N ASP A 114 -7.40 5.23 5.36
CA ASP A 114 -7.38 6.14 6.49
C ASP A 114 -6.38 5.60 7.52
N TYR A 115 -5.45 6.46 7.94
CA TYR A 115 -4.38 6.14 8.89
C TYR A 115 -4.68 6.71 10.25
N SER A 116 -4.39 5.95 11.29
CA SER A 116 -4.57 6.36 12.69
C SER A 116 -3.57 5.64 13.61
N ASP A 117 -3.61 5.99 14.90
CA ASP A 117 -2.70 5.46 15.91
C ASP A 117 -1.23 5.68 15.51
N ILE A 118 -0.88 6.97 15.34
CA ILE A 118 0.42 7.38 14.82
C ILE A 118 1.41 7.49 15.99
N SER A 119 2.60 6.93 15.81
CA SER A 119 3.69 7.05 16.74
C SER A 119 4.99 7.49 16.08
N SER A 120 5.78 8.29 16.79
CA SER A 120 7.10 8.69 16.33
C SER A 120 8.13 7.60 16.59
N THR A 121 8.90 7.27 15.57
CA THR A 121 9.98 6.28 15.61
C THR A 121 11.28 6.87 15.08
N PRO A 122 12.42 6.22 15.30
CA PRO A 122 13.68 6.66 14.66
C PRO A 122 13.65 6.69 13.13
N ALA A 123 12.70 5.98 12.51
CA ALA A 123 12.50 5.94 11.05
C ALA A 123 11.47 6.96 10.56
N GLY A 124 10.92 7.78 11.44
CA GLY A 124 9.85 8.75 11.20
C GLY A 124 8.54 8.35 11.85
N ASP A 125 7.50 9.14 11.61
CA ASP A 125 6.17 8.86 12.12
C ASP A 125 5.53 7.74 11.31
N ILE A 126 4.90 6.80 12.01
CA ILE A 126 4.24 5.64 11.42
C ILE A 126 2.84 5.46 11.98
N ALA A 127 1.93 5.03 11.14
CA ALA A 127 0.60 4.62 11.53
C ALA A 127 0.59 3.15 11.98
N HIS A 128 0.00 2.86 13.13
CA HIS A 128 -0.23 1.51 13.62
C HIS A 128 -1.56 0.93 13.14
N GLN A 129 -2.43 1.77 12.61
CA GLN A 129 -3.70 1.33 12.04
C GLN A 129 -3.91 1.93 10.65
N ALA A 130 -4.30 1.09 9.70
CA ALA A 130 -4.69 1.48 8.36
C ALA A 130 -6.04 0.84 8.01
N GLN A 131 -7.07 1.66 7.82
CA GLN A 131 -8.38 1.22 7.34
C GLN A 131 -8.44 1.40 5.83
N VAL A 132 -8.61 0.30 5.11
CA VAL A 132 -8.63 0.25 3.65
C VAL A 132 -10.04 0.05 3.14
N ASN A 133 -10.52 1.00 2.35
CA ASN A 133 -11.77 0.93 1.62
C ASN A 133 -11.46 0.95 0.13
N SER A 134 -11.84 -0.08 -0.58
CA SER A 134 -11.58 -0.19 -2.01
C SER A 134 -12.82 -0.65 -2.77
N THR A 135 -13.05 -0.05 -3.93
CA THR A 135 -14.03 -0.54 -4.88
C THR A 135 -13.30 -1.01 -6.13
N LEU A 136 -13.40 -2.28 -6.44
CA LEU A 136 -12.79 -2.90 -7.60
C LEU A 136 -13.87 -3.54 -8.47
N LYS A 137 -14.10 -2.99 -9.67
CA LYS A 137 -15.10 -3.51 -10.63
C LYS A 137 -16.49 -3.73 -9.98
N GLY A 138 -16.94 -2.76 -9.16
CA GLY A 138 -18.23 -2.81 -8.48
C GLY A 138 -18.30 -3.70 -7.24
N LYS A 139 -17.18 -4.31 -6.82
CA LYS A 139 -17.07 -5.03 -5.54
C LYS A 139 -16.35 -4.15 -4.53
N THR A 140 -16.92 -4.03 -3.35
CA THR A 140 -16.30 -3.31 -2.25
C THR A 140 -15.48 -4.28 -1.41
N LEU A 141 -14.26 -3.86 -1.07
CA LEU A 141 -13.39 -4.50 -0.10
C LEU A 141 -13.13 -3.50 1.02
N ASP A 142 -13.43 -3.89 2.25
CA ASP A 142 -13.24 -3.08 3.44
C ASP A 142 -12.53 -3.94 4.50
N PHE A 143 -11.37 -3.48 4.99
CA PHE A 143 -10.63 -4.16 6.03
C PHE A 143 -9.72 -3.19 6.78
N THR A 144 -9.35 -3.56 8.01
CA THR A 144 -8.42 -2.81 8.84
C THR A 144 -7.17 -3.65 9.10
N LEU A 145 -6.01 -3.03 8.89
CA LEU A 145 -4.72 -3.55 9.31
C LEU A 145 -4.33 -2.90 10.63
N ILE A 146 -3.93 -3.69 11.60
CA ILE A 146 -3.45 -3.22 12.90
C ILE A 146 -2.08 -3.84 13.15
N TYR A 147 -1.08 -2.99 13.44
CA TYR A 147 0.28 -3.39 13.74
C TYR A 147 0.54 -3.21 15.23
N ASN A 148 0.68 -4.29 15.97
CA ASN A 148 0.97 -4.22 17.40
C ASN A 148 2.46 -3.99 17.66
N ASP A 149 3.31 -4.61 16.84
CA ASP A 149 4.76 -4.55 16.95
C ASP A 149 5.39 -4.35 15.56
N ILE A 150 6.39 -3.46 15.49
CA ILE A 150 7.18 -3.21 14.29
C ILE A 150 8.66 -3.32 14.66
N ASP A 151 9.33 -4.29 14.06
CA ASP A 151 10.76 -4.47 14.21
C ASP A 151 11.52 -3.81 13.05
N TRP A 152 12.40 -2.86 13.37
CA TRP A 152 13.21 -2.13 12.40
C TRP A 152 14.61 -2.74 12.26
N ASN A 153 15.10 -2.78 11.02
CA ASN A 153 16.50 -3.08 10.70
C ASN A 153 17.06 -4.34 11.41
N LYS A 154 16.21 -5.30 11.70
CA LYS A 154 16.68 -6.62 12.12
C LYS A 154 17.15 -7.39 10.90
N ASP A 155 18.27 -8.09 11.01
CA ASP A 155 18.70 -9.10 10.03
C ASP A 155 17.68 -10.25 10.02
N LEU A 156 16.60 -10.04 9.27
CA LEU A 156 15.54 -11.04 9.11
C LEU A 156 15.90 -11.95 7.94
N THR A 157 16.12 -13.21 8.21
CA THR A 157 16.07 -14.23 7.17
C THR A 157 14.61 -14.44 6.79
N VAL A 158 14.21 -13.82 5.68
CA VAL A 158 12.84 -13.93 5.17
C VAL A 158 12.68 -15.31 4.52
N ASP A 159 11.95 -16.20 5.19
CA ASP A 159 11.60 -17.50 4.63
C ASP A 159 10.53 -17.35 3.53
N THR A 160 10.96 -17.49 2.29
CA THR A 160 10.10 -17.49 1.09
C THR A 160 9.68 -18.89 0.65
N THR A 161 10.04 -19.91 1.45
CA THR A 161 9.70 -21.30 1.15
C THR A 161 8.19 -21.52 1.24
N LEU A 162 7.63 -22.11 0.20
CA LEU A 162 6.22 -22.49 0.18
C LEU A 162 6.09 -23.97 0.57
N PRO A 163 5.13 -24.30 1.45
CA PRO A 163 4.90 -25.67 1.86
C PRO A 163 4.61 -26.60 0.67
N THR A 164 5.26 -27.75 0.61
CA THR A 164 5.10 -28.71 -0.50
C THR A 164 3.75 -29.44 -0.50
N ASN A 165 3.12 -29.53 0.67
CA ASN A 165 1.81 -30.18 0.88
C ASN A 165 0.63 -29.24 0.76
N TYR A 166 0.84 -27.97 0.34
CA TYR A 166 -0.23 -26.99 0.13
C TYR A 166 -0.55 -26.88 -1.36
N LYS A 167 -1.83 -26.66 -1.65
CA LYS A 167 -2.28 -26.43 -3.02
C LYS A 167 -1.75 -25.09 -3.53
N ARG A 168 -1.06 -25.12 -4.66
CA ARG A 168 -0.63 -23.91 -5.37
C ARG A 168 -1.83 -23.25 -6.03
N THR A 169 -1.97 -21.93 -5.83
CA THR A 169 -3.03 -21.13 -6.43
C THR A 169 -2.51 -19.73 -6.72
N THR A 170 -3.33 -18.89 -7.35
CA THR A 170 -3.01 -17.49 -7.57
C THR A 170 -3.43 -16.65 -6.38
N LEU A 171 -2.84 -15.45 -6.22
CA LEU A 171 -3.28 -14.46 -5.22
C LEU A 171 -4.78 -14.18 -5.35
N ARG A 172 -5.27 -14.01 -6.59
CA ARG A 172 -6.69 -13.85 -6.87
C ARG A 172 -7.52 -15.06 -6.42
N GLY A 173 -6.98 -16.27 -6.54
CA GLY A 173 -7.60 -17.50 -6.06
C GLY A 173 -7.72 -17.54 -4.53
N LEU A 174 -6.64 -17.14 -3.83
CA LEU A 174 -6.62 -17.02 -2.38
C LEU A 174 -7.66 -16.01 -1.86
N LEU A 175 -7.72 -14.82 -2.47
CA LEU A 175 -8.69 -13.79 -2.09
C LEU A 175 -10.14 -14.23 -2.28
N LYS A 176 -10.42 -15.13 -3.22
CA LYS A 176 -11.76 -15.71 -3.41
C LYS A 176 -12.13 -16.77 -2.37
N SER A 177 -11.16 -17.40 -1.72
CA SER A 177 -11.40 -18.42 -0.69
C SER A 177 -11.59 -17.85 0.72
N ILE A 178 -11.37 -16.54 0.89
CA ILE A 178 -11.53 -15.82 2.17
C ILE A 178 -12.97 -15.24 2.31
N ASN A 179 -13.74 -15.23 1.23
CA ASN A 179 -15.14 -14.74 1.21
C ASN A 179 -16.14 -15.90 1.26
#